data_df690633b3ad3402d7c7713771fd4e4d
#
_entry.id   df690633b3ad3402d7c7713771fd4e4d
#
_cell.length_a   1.000
_cell.length_b   1.000
_cell.length_c   1.000
_cell.angle_alpha   90.00
_cell.angle_beta   90.00
_cell.angle_gamma   90.00
#
_symmetry.space_group_name_H-M   'P 1'
#
loop_
_entity.id
_entity.type
_entity.pdbx_description
1 polymer ?
#
loop_
_entity_poly.entity_id
_entity_poly.type
_entity_poly.pdbx_seq_one_letter_code
_entity_poly.pdbx_strand_id
1 'polypeptide(L)'
;MIGLGLRLLAATAAATLAFTAAASAQDKVKIGYAISKTGPNAGGASITQIPNYEMWVKDVMAKGGLMMGGKRVPIEVVEYDDRSNSEEAVRAVERLVTQDKVDLLFPPWGTGLNLAVGPVFNKYGYPQLAFTAVTDRAPDLAKRWPNSFWLLGTSKQYVDALSGLLKKLRDEGKIGPNIAMISIADGFGIDLSQAARKGFGDAGFRLAYDKSYPIGTQDLSPLIGEAARSGADTFVAFSYPPDTLALTEQAKVASYAPKVMFLGVGVGFPLYPQRFGANVAGIMSLGGWSKDNVSTLAYAKKHEEMFKRGPDRWGSQVGYSSLQMLEQAIERVGKIDRAAIVKELQTGTFDTVLGKVKLVDNMMKDNFWLIGQWQDGFFAGVAPQRAGASPVVVPKPAWKP
;
A
#
# COMPACT_ATOMS: atom_id res chain seq x y z
N MET A 1 47.52 86.59 -21.55
CA MET A 1 48.28 85.51 -22.14
C MET A 1 47.81 84.23 -21.51
N ILE A 2 46.94 83.64 -22.13
CA ILE A 2 46.81 82.26 -22.62
C ILE A 2 47.23 81.21 -21.61
N GLY A 3 46.26 80.53 -21.03
CA GLY A 3 46.36 79.28 -20.23
C GLY A 3 45.29 78.30 -20.62
N LEU A 4 45.70 77.29 -21.35
CA LEU A 4 44.82 76.22 -21.93
C LEU A 4 44.44 75.20 -20.85
N GLY A 5 43.19 75.07 -20.60
CA GLY A 5 42.64 74.03 -19.67
C GLY A 5 42.39 72.74 -20.41
N LEU A 6 43.06 71.70 -19.98
CA LEU A 6 42.87 70.32 -20.44
C LEU A 6 41.78 69.66 -19.61
N ARG A 7 40.65 69.35 -20.23
CA ARG A 7 39.54 68.56 -19.59
C ARG A 7 39.85 67.09 -19.83
N LEU A 8 40.19 66.33 -18.77
CA LEU A 8 40.20 64.89 -18.79
C LEU A 8 38.70 64.39 -18.54
N LEU A 9 38.15 63.73 -19.52
CA LEU A 9 36.96 62.91 -19.39
C LEU A 9 37.39 61.54 -18.84
N ALA A 10 36.99 61.22 -17.57
CA ALA A 10 37.08 59.90 -17.02
C ALA A 10 35.80 59.12 -17.40
N ALA A 11 35.94 58.18 -18.32
CA ALA A 11 34.87 57.24 -18.66
C ALA A 11 34.87 56.11 -17.61
N THR A 12 33.89 56.12 -16.72
CA THR A 12 33.60 55.05 -15.74
C THR A 12 32.85 53.93 -16.46
N ALA A 13 33.53 52.84 -16.83
CA ALA A 13 32.91 51.62 -17.30
C ALA A 13 32.35 50.85 -16.10
N ALA A 14 31.03 50.92 -15.88
CA ALA A 14 30.34 50.07 -14.92
C ALA A 14 30.24 48.64 -15.51
N ALA A 15 31.12 47.76 -15.08
CA ALA A 15 31.02 46.33 -15.36
C ALA A 15 29.94 45.73 -14.46
N THR A 16 28.72 45.56 -14.99
CA THR A 16 27.63 44.77 -14.38
C THR A 16 28.03 43.29 -14.42
N LEU A 17 28.62 42.79 -13.35
CA LEU A 17 28.77 41.35 -13.11
C LEU A 17 27.36 40.75 -12.86
N ALA A 18 26.77 40.24 -13.92
CA ALA A 18 25.61 39.35 -13.79
C ALA A 18 26.11 38.05 -13.14
N PHE A 19 25.94 37.93 -11.83
CA PHE A 19 25.99 36.65 -11.13
C PHE A 19 24.81 35.81 -11.65
N THR A 20 24.96 35.09 -12.72
CA THR A 20 24.14 33.92 -13.01
C THR A 20 24.49 32.91 -11.94
N ALA A 21 23.63 32.82 -10.93
CA ALA A 21 23.59 31.66 -10.04
C ALA A 21 23.41 30.45 -10.95
N ALA A 22 24.48 29.77 -11.28
CA ALA A 22 24.44 28.46 -11.89
C ALA A 22 23.68 27.60 -10.87
N ALA A 23 22.40 27.32 -11.13
CA ALA A 23 21.69 26.30 -10.41
C ALA A 23 22.56 25.03 -10.53
N SER A 24 23.17 24.64 -9.42
CA SER A 24 23.98 23.42 -9.38
C SER A 24 23.08 22.32 -9.91
N ALA A 25 23.40 21.80 -11.09
CA ALA A 25 22.67 20.68 -11.64
C ALA A 25 22.76 19.55 -10.61
N GLN A 26 21.63 19.08 -10.12
CA GLN A 26 21.59 18.01 -9.14
C GLN A 26 22.17 16.75 -9.80
N ASP A 27 23.32 16.29 -9.32
CA ASP A 27 24.03 15.16 -9.91
C ASP A 27 23.32 13.83 -9.67
N LYS A 28 22.54 13.73 -8.58
CA LYS A 28 21.75 12.54 -8.19
C LYS A 28 20.49 12.96 -7.43
N VAL A 29 19.42 12.20 -7.59
CA VAL A 29 18.24 12.28 -6.72
C VAL A 29 18.37 11.25 -5.60
N LYS A 30 18.43 11.71 -4.38
CA LYS A 30 18.56 10.87 -3.20
C LYS A 30 17.18 10.48 -2.67
N ILE A 31 16.86 9.17 -2.65
CA ILE A 31 15.59 8.63 -2.16
C ILE A 31 15.84 7.89 -0.87
N GLY A 32 15.11 8.22 0.18
CA GLY A 32 15.21 7.56 1.47
C GLY A 32 13.96 6.79 1.84
N TYR A 33 14.13 5.68 2.55
CA TYR A 33 13.03 4.99 3.22
C TYR A 33 13.47 4.21 4.45
N ALA A 34 12.59 4.17 5.44
CA ALA A 34 12.64 3.23 6.55
C ALA A 34 11.64 2.11 6.24
N ILE A 35 12.07 0.85 6.32
CA ILE A 35 11.25 -0.30 5.92
C ILE A 35 11.53 -1.49 6.83
N SER A 36 10.50 -2.27 7.17
CA SER A 36 10.64 -3.42 8.06
C SER A 36 11.43 -4.54 7.38
N LYS A 37 12.74 -4.61 7.66
CA LYS A 37 13.61 -5.75 7.28
C LYS A 37 13.57 -6.85 8.33
N THR A 38 13.29 -6.48 9.57
CA THR A 38 13.14 -7.39 10.71
C THR A 38 11.82 -7.14 11.45
N GLY A 39 11.44 -8.08 12.33
CA GLY A 39 10.22 -8.01 13.12
C GLY A 39 8.95 -8.49 12.39
N PRO A 40 7.77 -8.33 13.01
CA PRO A 40 6.50 -8.91 12.53
C PRO A 40 6.07 -8.45 11.13
N ASN A 41 6.42 -7.24 10.72
CA ASN A 41 6.04 -6.67 9.43
C ASN A 41 6.99 -7.06 8.29
N ALA A 42 8.14 -7.68 8.58
CA ALA A 42 9.16 -8.00 7.59
C ALA A 42 8.64 -8.89 6.45
N GLY A 43 7.75 -9.84 6.76
CA GLY A 43 7.11 -10.70 5.76
C GLY A 43 6.27 -9.91 4.76
N GLY A 44 5.52 -8.91 5.24
CA GLY A 44 4.74 -8.02 4.38
C GLY A 44 5.62 -7.11 3.54
N ALA A 45 6.56 -6.43 4.19
CA ALA A 45 7.47 -5.51 3.51
C ALA A 45 8.28 -6.19 2.40
N SER A 46 8.82 -7.38 2.66
CA SER A 46 9.65 -8.13 1.70
C SER A 46 8.88 -8.63 0.47
N ILE A 47 7.58 -8.85 0.58
CA ILE A 47 6.75 -9.34 -0.55
C ILE A 47 6.07 -8.18 -1.29
N THR A 48 5.49 -7.24 -0.54
CA THR A 48 4.65 -6.19 -1.12
C THR A 48 5.45 -4.94 -1.53
N GLN A 49 6.42 -4.52 -0.72
CA GLN A 49 6.94 -3.15 -0.82
C GLN A 49 8.37 -3.09 -1.37
N ILE A 50 9.31 -3.77 -0.74
CA ILE A 50 10.72 -3.75 -1.14
C ILE A 50 10.91 -4.10 -2.63
N PRO A 51 10.30 -5.19 -3.17
CA PRO A 51 10.47 -5.52 -4.59
C PRO A 51 9.96 -4.43 -5.52
N ASN A 52 8.88 -3.72 -5.16
CA ASN A 52 8.35 -2.63 -5.98
C ASN A 52 9.26 -1.39 -5.96
N TYR A 53 9.88 -1.07 -4.83
CA TYR A 53 10.89 -0.02 -4.75
C TYR A 53 12.11 -0.35 -5.63
N GLU A 54 12.64 -1.56 -5.48
CA GLU A 54 13.78 -2.02 -6.27
C GLU A 54 13.47 -2.08 -7.77
N MET A 55 12.30 -2.60 -8.16
CA MET A 55 11.89 -2.71 -9.56
C MET A 55 11.75 -1.33 -10.19
N TRP A 56 11.08 -0.39 -9.51
CA TRP A 56 10.91 0.96 -10.00
C TRP A 56 12.26 1.69 -10.14
N VAL A 57 13.14 1.57 -9.14
CA VAL A 57 14.50 2.15 -9.21
C VAL A 57 15.26 1.58 -10.40
N LYS A 58 15.23 0.26 -10.61
CA LYS A 58 15.88 -0.36 -11.78
C LYS A 58 15.28 0.11 -13.10
N ASP A 59 13.97 0.27 -13.18
CA ASP A 59 13.28 0.75 -14.38
C ASP A 59 13.65 2.20 -14.71
N VAL A 60 13.70 3.06 -13.72
CA VAL A 60 14.11 4.46 -13.88
C VAL A 60 15.58 4.55 -14.25
N MET A 61 16.45 3.79 -13.59
CA MET A 61 17.88 3.77 -13.89
C MET A 61 18.18 3.19 -15.27
N ALA A 62 17.41 2.22 -15.75
CA ALA A 62 17.53 1.70 -17.12
C ALA A 62 17.24 2.77 -18.19
N LYS A 63 16.46 3.80 -17.85
CA LYS A 63 16.20 4.99 -18.69
C LYS A 63 17.29 6.08 -18.51
N GLY A 64 18.27 5.88 -17.63
CA GLY A 64 19.32 6.85 -17.28
C GLY A 64 18.99 7.73 -16.07
N GLY A 65 17.89 7.47 -15.35
CA GLY A 65 17.45 8.21 -14.17
C GLY A 65 16.11 8.92 -14.37
N LEU A 66 15.71 9.71 -13.36
CA LEU A 66 14.51 10.54 -13.40
C LEU A 66 14.63 11.67 -14.41
N MET A 67 13.59 11.89 -15.19
CA MET A 67 13.55 13.00 -16.16
C MET A 67 13.21 14.30 -15.42
N MET A 68 14.13 15.25 -15.45
CA MET A 68 13.97 16.57 -14.81
C MET A 68 14.53 17.65 -15.72
N GLY A 69 13.69 18.61 -16.13
CA GLY A 69 14.11 19.73 -16.97
C GLY A 69 14.80 19.32 -18.27
N GLY A 70 14.38 18.21 -18.88
CA GLY A 70 14.95 17.67 -20.11
C GLY A 70 16.23 16.84 -19.92
N LYS A 71 16.66 16.58 -18.67
CA LYS A 71 17.84 15.76 -18.35
C LYS A 71 17.46 14.54 -17.50
N ARG A 72 18.18 13.44 -17.70
CA ARG A 72 18.10 12.26 -16.86
C ARG A 72 19.06 12.40 -15.68
N VAL A 73 18.51 12.24 -14.45
CA VAL A 73 19.27 12.36 -13.21
C VAL A 73 19.24 11.02 -12.48
N PRO A 74 20.39 10.40 -12.20
CA PRO A 74 20.47 9.10 -11.53
C PRO A 74 19.88 9.13 -10.12
N ILE A 75 19.41 7.96 -9.64
CA ILE A 75 18.90 7.77 -8.29
C ILE A 75 19.99 7.20 -7.39
N GLU A 76 20.09 7.72 -6.16
CA GLU A 76 20.78 7.12 -5.04
C GLU A 76 19.79 6.74 -3.96
N VAL A 77 19.88 5.52 -3.39
CA VAL A 77 18.96 5.03 -2.38
C VAL A 77 19.66 4.96 -1.02
N VAL A 78 18.97 5.46 0.02
CA VAL A 78 19.36 5.35 1.43
C VAL A 78 18.25 4.64 2.18
N GLU A 79 18.54 3.51 2.83
CA GLU A 79 17.53 2.72 3.51
C GLU A 79 17.92 2.37 4.94
N TYR A 80 16.91 2.31 5.82
CA TYR A 80 17.05 1.88 7.21
C TYR A 80 16.03 0.80 7.55
N ASP A 81 16.39 -0.09 8.48
CA ASP A 81 15.45 -1.03 9.08
C ASP A 81 14.66 -0.34 10.19
N ASP A 82 13.34 -0.27 10.07
CA ASP A 82 12.44 0.26 11.10
C ASP A 82 12.10 -0.79 12.18
N ARG A 83 12.58 -2.02 12.04
CA ARG A 83 12.38 -3.15 12.95
C ARG A 83 10.92 -3.43 13.30
N SER A 84 10.00 -3.04 12.41
CA SER A 84 8.55 -3.13 12.64
C SER A 84 8.09 -2.33 13.87
N ASN A 85 8.81 -1.26 14.23
CA ASN A 85 8.57 -0.44 15.40
C ASN A 85 8.32 1.01 15.01
N SER A 86 7.25 1.62 15.55
CA SER A 86 6.84 2.98 15.20
C SER A 86 7.86 4.05 15.59
N GLU A 87 8.51 3.90 16.74
CA GLU A 87 9.50 4.87 17.21
C GLU A 87 10.79 4.79 16.37
N GLU A 88 11.22 3.55 16.01
CA GLU A 88 12.36 3.36 15.11
C GLU A 88 12.06 3.92 13.71
N ALA A 89 10.86 3.69 13.18
CA ALA A 89 10.43 4.25 11.91
C ALA A 89 10.50 5.78 11.89
N VAL A 90 9.97 6.42 12.93
CA VAL A 90 10.03 7.89 13.08
C VAL A 90 11.46 8.38 13.17
N ARG A 91 12.32 7.76 14.01
CA ARG A 91 13.75 8.12 14.14
C ARG A 91 14.50 7.96 12.82
N ALA A 92 14.27 6.86 12.12
CA ALA A 92 14.91 6.58 10.83
C ALA A 92 14.48 7.60 9.75
N VAL A 93 13.18 7.93 9.67
CA VAL A 93 12.68 8.93 8.74
C VAL A 93 13.23 10.33 9.07
N GLU A 94 13.26 10.73 10.35
CA GLU A 94 13.87 12.01 10.73
C GLU A 94 15.37 12.06 10.39
N ARG A 95 16.11 10.95 10.55
CA ARG A 95 17.52 10.86 10.14
C ARG A 95 17.67 11.03 8.64
N LEU A 96 16.87 10.34 7.82
CA LEU A 96 16.87 10.48 6.37
C LEU A 96 16.69 11.93 5.93
N VAL A 97 15.82 12.68 6.62
CA VAL A 97 15.56 14.10 6.33
C VAL A 97 16.70 15.00 6.79
N THR A 98 17.12 14.85 8.06
CA THR A 98 17.97 15.86 8.72
C THR A 98 19.47 15.61 8.53
N GLN A 99 19.88 14.35 8.45
CA GLN A 99 21.28 13.95 8.31
C GLN A 99 21.62 13.56 6.85
N ASP A 100 20.85 12.63 6.28
CA ASP A 100 21.11 12.15 4.91
C ASP A 100 20.61 13.12 3.85
N LYS A 101 19.70 14.06 4.21
CA LYS A 101 19.15 15.12 3.36
C LYS A 101 18.58 14.58 2.05
N VAL A 102 17.75 13.55 2.18
CA VAL A 102 17.13 12.92 1.00
C VAL A 102 16.16 13.87 0.30
N ASP A 103 16.08 13.76 -1.01
CA ASP A 103 15.19 14.57 -1.84
C ASP A 103 13.75 14.09 -1.79
N LEU A 104 13.57 12.77 -1.77
CA LEU A 104 12.29 12.07 -1.72
C LEU A 104 12.29 11.06 -0.57
N LEU A 105 11.13 10.86 0.03
CA LEU A 105 10.89 9.83 1.03
C LEU A 105 9.84 8.83 0.52
N PHE A 106 10.11 7.55 0.71
CA PHE A 106 9.12 6.51 0.52
C PHE A 106 8.57 6.02 1.87
N PRO A 107 7.27 5.68 1.94
CA PRO A 107 6.63 5.32 3.20
C PRO A 107 7.05 3.93 3.70
N PRO A 108 6.88 3.63 5.01
CA PRO A 108 7.07 2.30 5.58
C PRO A 108 5.91 1.35 5.22
N TRP A 109 6.03 0.06 5.59
CA TRP A 109 4.98 -0.93 5.39
C TRP A 109 3.99 -0.96 6.56
N GLY A 110 2.69 -1.04 6.25
CA GLY A 110 1.61 -1.24 7.21
C GLY A 110 0.97 0.04 7.75
N THR A 111 -0.27 -0.07 8.20
CA THR A 111 -1.08 1.09 8.64
C THR A 111 -0.45 1.80 9.83
N GLY A 112 -0.05 1.06 10.86
CA GLY A 112 0.50 1.63 12.08
C GLY A 112 1.75 2.48 11.83
N LEU A 113 2.70 1.98 11.03
CA LEU A 113 3.94 2.70 10.71
C LEU A 113 3.68 3.91 9.81
N ASN A 114 2.78 3.81 8.83
CA ASN A 114 2.40 4.96 8.00
C ASN A 114 1.77 6.10 8.82
N LEU A 115 0.94 5.76 9.81
CA LEU A 115 0.36 6.73 10.72
C LEU A 115 1.42 7.37 11.63
N ALA A 116 2.39 6.60 12.09
CA ALA A 116 3.46 7.08 12.96
C ALA A 116 4.37 8.09 12.24
N VAL A 117 4.75 7.83 10.99
CA VAL A 117 5.65 8.71 10.24
C VAL A 117 4.95 9.87 9.54
N GLY A 118 3.63 9.85 9.41
CA GLY A 118 2.83 10.89 8.72
C GLY A 118 3.13 12.31 9.19
N PRO A 119 3.23 12.60 10.51
CA PRO A 119 3.62 13.91 11.01
C PRO A 119 4.98 14.39 10.50
N VAL A 120 5.97 13.50 10.34
CA VAL A 120 7.31 13.82 9.85
C VAL A 120 7.25 14.15 8.36
N PHE A 121 6.59 13.32 7.55
CA PHE A 121 6.37 13.61 6.13
C PHE A 121 5.69 14.97 5.93
N ASN A 122 4.64 15.26 6.73
CA ASN A 122 3.93 16.53 6.65
C ASN A 122 4.80 17.71 7.07
N LYS A 123 5.51 17.60 8.20
CA LYS A 123 6.39 18.65 8.73
C LYS A 123 7.42 19.11 7.71
N TYR A 124 7.99 18.20 6.96
CA TYR A 124 9.04 18.48 5.99
C TYR A 124 8.54 18.55 4.54
N GLY A 125 7.24 18.45 4.30
CA GLY A 125 6.60 18.63 3.00
C GLY A 125 6.83 17.49 2.00
N TYR A 126 7.20 16.28 2.46
CA TYR A 126 7.37 15.14 1.57
C TYR A 126 6.02 14.53 1.17
N PRO A 127 5.79 14.16 -0.10
CA PRO A 127 4.63 13.39 -0.47
C PRO A 127 4.70 11.99 0.17
N GLN A 128 3.70 11.64 0.98
CA GLN A 128 3.57 10.31 1.58
C GLN A 128 2.59 9.49 0.74
N LEU A 129 3.10 8.56 -0.05
CA LEU A 129 2.29 7.65 -0.87
C LEU A 129 1.97 6.38 -0.08
N ALA A 130 1.02 6.46 0.87
CA ALA A 130 0.69 5.38 1.80
C ALA A 130 -0.10 4.25 1.11
N PHE A 131 0.60 3.39 0.35
CA PHE A 131 0.01 2.30 -0.43
C PHE A 131 -0.03 0.95 0.30
N THR A 132 0.30 0.93 1.59
CA THR A 132 0.16 -0.25 2.46
C THR A 132 -0.61 0.08 3.74
N ALA A 133 -1.38 1.17 3.73
CA ALA A 133 -2.18 1.61 4.86
C ALA A 133 -3.67 1.61 4.52
N VAL A 134 -4.49 1.06 5.41
CA VAL A 134 -5.95 1.07 5.35
C VAL A 134 -6.48 1.65 6.65
N THR A 135 -7.21 2.77 6.58
CA THR A 135 -7.74 3.44 7.77
C THR A 135 -8.93 4.33 7.43
N ASP A 136 -9.95 4.36 8.29
CA ASP A 136 -11.09 5.28 8.15
C ASP A 136 -10.72 6.73 8.47
N ARG A 137 -9.55 6.95 9.06
CA ARG A 137 -9.00 8.30 9.30
C ARG A 137 -8.43 8.95 8.04
N ALA A 138 -8.26 8.19 6.93
CA ALA A 138 -7.64 8.68 5.71
C ALA A 138 -8.22 10.01 5.20
N PRO A 139 -9.56 10.24 5.13
CA PRO A 139 -10.12 11.51 4.68
C PRO A 139 -9.75 12.70 5.58
N ASP A 140 -9.71 12.50 6.90
CA ASP A 140 -9.36 13.56 7.85
C ASP A 140 -7.85 13.79 7.89
N LEU A 141 -7.06 12.72 7.76
CA LEU A 141 -5.61 12.81 7.67
C LEU A 141 -5.17 13.52 6.37
N ALA A 142 -5.82 13.27 5.25
CA ALA A 142 -5.56 13.97 3.99
C ALA A 142 -5.84 15.49 4.09
N LYS A 143 -6.84 15.90 4.89
CA LYS A 143 -7.09 17.32 5.20
C LYS A 143 -6.03 17.90 6.14
N ARG A 144 -5.65 17.14 7.18
CA ARG A 144 -4.66 17.57 8.18
C ARG A 144 -3.24 17.55 7.63
N TRP A 145 -2.91 16.59 6.76
CA TRP A 145 -1.62 16.40 6.11
C TRP A 145 -1.83 16.39 4.58
N PRO A 146 -1.91 17.58 3.95
CA PRO A 146 -2.31 17.68 2.54
C PRO A 146 -1.32 17.03 1.55
N ASN A 147 -0.13 16.70 2.02
CA ASN A 147 0.88 15.94 1.27
C ASN A 147 0.82 14.42 1.48
N SER A 148 -0.14 13.90 2.25
CA SER A 148 -0.35 12.46 2.41
C SER A 148 -1.44 11.92 1.45
N PHE A 149 -1.14 10.78 0.82
CA PHE A 149 -1.97 10.12 -0.17
C PHE A 149 -2.26 8.69 0.30
N TRP A 150 -3.55 8.34 0.46
CA TRP A 150 -4.00 7.08 1.03
C TRP A 150 -4.52 6.18 -0.09
N LEU A 151 -3.67 5.26 -0.56
CA LEU A 151 -3.86 4.62 -1.85
C LEU A 151 -4.56 3.26 -1.79
N LEU A 152 -4.68 2.66 -0.60
CA LEU A 152 -5.48 1.44 -0.39
C LEU A 152 -6.92 1.72 0.08
N GLY A 153 -7.30 3.00 0.22
CA GLY A 153 -8.64 3.37 0.64
C GLY A 153 -8.88 3.24 2.14
N THR A 154 -10.16 3.17 2.53
CA THR A 154 -10.61 3.17 3.92
C THR A 154 -11.05 1.78 4.39
N SER A 155 -11.00 1.53 5.70
CA SER A 155 -11.52 0.30 6.31
C SER A 155 -13.00 0.10 5.98
N LYS A 156 -13.76 1.20 5.96
CA LYS A 156 -15.18 1.18 5.58
C LYS A 156 -15.38 0.66 4.15
N GLN A 157 -14.57 1.07 3.18
CA GLN A 157 -14.71 0.58 1.80
C GLN A 157 -14.53 -0.93 1.70
N TYR A 158 -13.54 -1.50 2.40
CA TYR A 158 -13.33 -2.94 2.45
C TYR A 158 -14.47 -3.67 3.14
N VAL A 159 -14.91 -3.15 4.27
CA VAL A 159 -16.01 -3.74 5.05
C VAL A 159 -17.33 -3.66 4.28
N ASP A 160 -17.63 -2.53 3.63
CA ASP A 160 -18.83 -2.39 2.79
C ASP A 160 -18.83 -3.42 1.64
N ALA A 161 -17.67 -3.61 0.98
CA ALA A 161 -17.54 -4.60 -0.09
C ALA A 161 -17.74 -6.04 0.43
N LEU A 162 -17.16 -6.37 1.59
CA LEU A 162 -17.31 -7.67 2.22
C LEU A 162 -18.74 -7.87 2.74
N SER A 163 -19.31 -6.90 3.44
CA SER A 163 -20.68 -6.96 3.97
C SER A 163 -21.72 -7.12 2.87
N GLY A 164 -21.55 -6.38 1.76
CA GLY A 164 -22.42 -6.51 0.59
C GLY A 164 -22.36 -7.90 -0.03
N LEU A 165 -21.14 -8.46 -0.12
CA LEU A 165 -20.96 -9.83 -0.60
C LEU A 165 -21.58 -10.86 0.32
N LEU A 166 -21.33 -10.77 1.64
CA LEU A 166 -21.90 -11.68 2.64
C LEU A 166 -23.42 -11.57 2.71
N LYS A 167 -23.97 -10.34 2.62
CA LYS A 167 -25.42 -10.12 2.57
C LYS A 167 -26.05 -10.85 1.40
N LYS A 168 -25.48 -10.73 0.20
CA LYS A 168 -25.94 -11.46 -0.99
C LYS A 168 -25.95 -12.98 -0.74
N LEU A 169 -24.85 -13.52 -0.21
CA LEU A 169 -24.74 -14.96 0.08
C LEU A 169 -25.78 -15.44 1.12
N ARG A 170 -26.06 -14.63 2.13
CA ARG A 170 -27.10 -14.92 3.11
C ARG A 170 -28.50 -14.89 2.50
N ASP A 171 -28.80 -13.84 1.72
CA ASP A 171 -30.10 -13.68 1.07
C ASP A 171 -30.36 -14.82 0.04
N GLU A 172 -29.29 -15.39 -0.52
CA GLU A 172 -29.33 -16.62 -1.35
C GLU A 172 -29.38 -17.93 -0.53
N GLY A 173 -29.42 -17.86 0.80
CA GLY A 173 -29.45 -19.03 1.68
C GLY A 173 -28.16 -19.83 1.78
N LYS A 174 -27.04 -19.30 1.26
CA LYS A 174 -25.76 -19.98 1.25
C LYS A 174 -25.03 -19.95 2.59
N ILE A 175 -25.21 -18.88 3.36
CA ILE A 175 -24.64 -18.70 4.71
C ILE A 175 -25.72 -18.25 5.71
N GLY A 176 -25.44 -18.45 6.99
CA GLY A 176 -26.27 -17.96 8.09
C GLY A 176 -25.98 -16.52 8.48
N PRO A 177 -26.64 -16.00 9.51
CA PRO A 177 -26.51 -14.62 9.97
C PRO A 177 -25.35 -14.41 10.97
N ASN A 178 -24.63 -15.44 11.34
CA ASN A 178 -23.61 -15.38 12.40
C ASN A 178 -22.20 -15.31 11.80
N ILE A 179 -21.39 -14.39 12.32
CA ILE A 179 -19.99 -14.20 11.96
C ILE A 179 -19.12 -14.40 13.19
N ALA A 180 -18.05 -15.17 13.08
CA ALA A 180 -16.94 -15.17 14.02
C ALA A 180 -15.84 -14.24 13.47
N MET A 181 -15.42 -13.26 14.26
CA MET A 181 -14.42 -12.28 13.87
C MET A 181 -13.26 -12.24 14.86
N ILE A 182 -12.03 -12.18 14.33
CA ILE A 182 -10.83 -11.86 15.11
C ILE A 182 -10.05 -10.75 14.42
N SER A 183 -9.27 -9.98 15.19
CA SER A 183 -8.45 -8.90 14.65
C SER A 183 -7.14 -8.71 15.40
N ILE A 184 -6.08 -8.41 14.69
CA ILE A 184 -4.81 -8.01 15.29
C ILE A 184 -4.97 -6.65 15.99
N ALA A 185 -4.38 -6.49 17.17
CA ALA A 185 -4.49 -5.27 17.97
C ALA A 185 -3.45 -4.22 17.56
N ASP A 186 -3.59 -3.72 16.33
CA ASP A 186 -2.82 -2.60 15.81
C ASP A 186 -3.72 -1.64 15.01
N GLY A 187 -3.14 -0.58 14.41
CA GLY A 187 -3.91 0.41 13.65
C GLY A 187 -4.75 -0.17 12.51
N PHE A 188 -4.26 -1.24 11.84
CA PHE A 188 -4.99 -1.94 10.78
C PHE A 188 -6.18 -2.73 11.32
N GLY A 189 -5.92 -3.60 12.30
CA GLY A 189 -6.95 -4.48 12.86
C GLY A 189 -8.01 -3.72 13.66
N ILE A 190 -7.61 -2.65 14.37
CA ILE A 190 -8.53 -1.78 15.13
C ILE A 190 -9.51 -1.09 14.17
N ASP A 191 -9.01 -0.40 13.14
CA ASP A 191 -9.85 0.37 12.22
C ASP A 191 -10.79 -0.56 11.43
N LEU A 192 -10.28 -1.70 10.93
CA LEU A 192 -11.12 -2.69 10.23
C LEU A 192 -12.17 -3.34 11.12
N SER A 193 -11.82 -3.72 12.35
CA SER A 193 -12.79 -4.34 13.28
C SER A 193 -13.87 -3.37 13.73
N GLN A 194 -13.53 -2.08 13.93
CA GLN A 194 -14.54 -1.05 14.22
C GLN A 194 -15.52 -0.87 13.06
N ALA A 195 -14.99 -0.73 11.83
CA ALA A 195 -15.82 -0.66 10.63
C ALA A 195 -16.68 -1.92 10.46
N ALA A 196 -16.10 -3.12 10.72
CA ALA A 196 -16.80 -4.40 10.59
C ALA A 196 -17.94 -4.58 11.60
N ARG A 197 -17.76 -4.17 12.85
CA ARG A 197 -18.85 -4.21 13.86
C ARG A 197 -20.06 -3.41 13.38
N LYS A 198 -19.82 -2.22 12.83
CA LYS A 198 -20.91 -1.41 12.25
C LYS A 198 -21.43 -2.01 10.95
N GLY A 199 -20.57 -2.29 9.97
CA GLY A 199 -20.99 -2.72 8.63
C GLY A 199 -21.69 -4.07 8.61
N PHE A 200 -21.24 -5.03 9.41
CA PHE A 200 -21.93 -6.32 9.56
C PHE A 200 -23.27 -6.16 10.29
N GLY A 201 -23.33 -5.34 11.34
CA GLY A 201 -24.58 -5.03 12.04
C GLY A 201 -25.61 -4.38 11.12
N ASP A 202 -25.20 -3.35 10.38
CA ASP A 202 -26.07 -2.67 9.39
C ASP A 202 -26.56 -3.63 8.29
N ALA A 203 -25.74 -4.61 7.92
CA ALA A 203 -26.11 -5.68 6.98
C ALA A 203 -26.95 -6.81 7.59
N GLY A 204 -27.30 -6.73 8.88
CA GLY A 204 -28.15 -7.70 9.59
C GLY A 204 -27.42 -8.97 10.02
N PHE A 205 -26.09 -8.92 10.19
CA PHE A 205 -25.31 -10.00 10.79
C PHE A 205 -25.12 -9.80 12.29
N ARG A 206 -24.85 -10.89 13.00
CA ARG A 206 -24.46 -10.89 14.41
C ARG A 206 -23.03 -11.42 14.55
N LEU A 207 -22.23 -10.73 15.34
CA LEU A 207 -20.92 -11.24 15.73
C LEU A 207 -21.13 -12.25 16.87
N ALA A 208 -21.16 -13.54 16.53
CA ALA A 208 -21.25 -14.64 17.51
C ALA A 208 -19.93 -14.81 18.27
N TYR A 209 -18.84 -14.35 17.71
CA TYR A 209 -17.52 -14.27 18.32
C TYR A 209 -16.80 -13.02 17.81
N ASP A 210 -16.19 -12.26 18.72
CA ASP A 210 -15.44 -11.03 18.38
C ASP A 210 -14.30 -10.84 19.38
N LYS A 211 -13.06 -11.04 18.95
CA LYS A 211 -11.86 -10.93 19.77
C LYS A 211 -10.70 -10.28 19.02
N SER A 212 -9.88 -9.54 19.76
CA SER A 212 -8.59 -9.06 19.29
C SER A 212 -7.44 -9.84 19.94
N TYR A 213 -6.29 -9.85 19.27
CA TYR A 213 -5.08 -10.48 19.77
C TYR A 213 -3.85 -9.57 19.51
N PRO A 214 -2.83 -9.60 20.40
CA PRO A 214 -1.63 -8.78 20.25
C PRO A 214 -0.82 -9.14 19.00
N ILE A 215 -0.12 -8.13 18.43
CA ILE A 215 0.87 -8.37 17.38
C ILE A 215 1.97 -9.31 17.88
N GLY A 216 2.37 -10.29 17.05
CA GLY A 216 3.39 -11.28 17.40
C GLY A 216 2.87 -12.50 18.18
N THR A 217 1.54 -12.63 18.34
CA THR A 217 0.94 -13.85 18.92
C THR A 217 1.27 -15.07 18.04
N GLN A 218 1.92 -16.08 18.62
CA GLN A 218 2.36 -17.28 17.89
C GLN A 218 1.28 -18.36 17.82
N ASP A 219 0.54 -18.57 18.90
CA ASP A 219 -0.54 -19.56 18.97
C ASP A 219 -1.91 -18.88 18.93
N LEU A 220 -2.59 -19.07 17.82
CA LEU A 220 -3.95 -18.59 17.56
C LEU A 220 -5.00 -19.71 17.65
N SER A 221 -4.56 -20.94 17.98
CA SER A 221 -5.44 -22.12 18.05
C SER A 221 -6.59 -21.97 19.07
N PRO A 222 -6.43 -21.30 20.24
CA PRO A 222 -7.56 -21.04 21.13
C PRO A 222 -8.65 -20.19 20.48
N LEU A 223 -8.25 -19.15 19.70
CA LEU A 223 -9.21 -18.28 18.99
C LEU A 223 -9.94 -19.04 17.88
N ILE A 224 -9.25 -19.91 17.15
CA ILE A 224 -9.86 -20.82 16.16
C ILE A 224 -10.86 -21.76 16.82
N GLY A 225 -10.50 -22.35 17.96
CA GLY A 225 -11.38 -23.24 18.72
C GLY A 225 -12.64 -22.53 19.23
N GLU A 226 -12.53 -21.30 19.71
CA GLU A 226 -13.67 -20.50 20.15
C GLU A 226 -14.54 -20.06 18.96
N ALA A 227 -13.94 -19.65 17.85
CA ALA A 227 -14.66 -19.32 16.61
C ALA A 227 -15.45 -20.55 16.11
N ALA A 228 -14.87 -21.74 16.12
CA ALA A 228 -15.55 -22.97 15.73
C ALA A 228 -16.75 -23.29 16.63
N ARG A 229 -16.62 -23.10 17.95
CA ARG A 229 -17.72 -23.33 18.93
C ARG A 229 -18.82 -22.26 18.87
N SER A 230 -18.58 -21.10 18.26
CA SER A 230 -19.57 -20.02 18.17
C SER A 230 -20.77 -20.34 17.28
N GLY A 231 -20.69 -21.41 16.48
CA GLY A 231 -21.73 -21.79 15.52
C GLY A 231 -21.80 -20.88 14.30
N ALA A 232 -20.85 -19.97 14.11
CA ALA A 232 -20.77 -19.14 12.93
C ALA A 232 -20.25 -19.97 11.73
N ASP A 233 -20.89 -19.84 10.59
CA ASP A 233 -20.44 -20.43 9.33
C ASP A 233 -19.63 -19.46 8.45
N THR A 234 -19.42 -18.28 8.96
CA THR A 234 -18.54 -17.24 8.37
C THR A 234 -17.46 -16.86 9.37
N PHE A 235 -16.20 -16.99 8.96
CA PHE A 235 -15.03 -16.57 9.74
C PHE A 235 -14.32 -15.43 9.06
N VAL A 236 -14.05 -14.35 9.81
CA VAL A 236 -13.34 -13.16 9.36
C VAL A 236 -12.16 -12.90 10.29
N ALA A 237 -10.96 -12.82 9.75
CA ALA A 237 -9.76 -12.45 10.49
C ALA A 237 -9.06 -11.26 9.84
N PHE A 238 -8.95 -10.14 10.54
CA PHE A 238 -8.11 -9.03 10.13
C PHE A 238 -6.71 -9.25 10.70
N SER A 239 -5.87 -9.91 9.89
CA SER A 239 -4.56 -10.47 10.27
C SER A 239 -3.44 -10.00 9.35
N TYR A 240 -2.21 -10.04 9.83
CA TYR A 240 -1.00 -9.83 9.05
C TYR A 240 -0.41 -11.16 8.54
N PRO A 241 0.58 -11.13 7.61
CA PRO A 241 1.04 -12.35 6.94
C PRO A 241 1.45 -13.50 7.86
N PRO A 242 2.23 -13.29 8.94
CA PRO A 242 2.56 -14.38 9.86
C PRO A 242 1.31 -15.02 10.49
N ASP A 243 0.40 -14.18 10.97
CA ASP A 243 -0.85 -14.64 11.61
C ASP A 243 -1.77 -15.33 10.60
N THR A 244 -1.88 -14.79 9.38
CA THR A 244 -2.68 -15.37 8.28
C THR A 244 -2.22 -16.79 7.95
N LEU A 245 -0.90 -17.02 7.89
CA LEU A 245 -0.33 -18.35 7.67
C LEU A 245 -0.62 -19.27 8.86
N ALA A 246 -0.42 -18.80 10.09
CA ALA A 246 -0.71 -19.56 11.31
C ALA A 246 -2.21 -19.91 11.42
N LEU A 247 -3.10 -18.95 11.18
CA LEU A 247 -4.55 -19.17 11.19
C LEU A 247 -5.00 -20.22 10.18
N THR A 248 -4.43 -20.21 8.97
CA THR A 248 -4.74 -21.20 7.94
C THR A 248 -4.31 -22.60 8.37
N GLU A 249 -3.07 -22.74 8.87
CA GLU A 249 -2.51 -23.99 9.34
C GLU A 249 -3.32 -24.54 10.53
N GLN A 250 -3.54 -23.70 11.55
CA GLN A 250 -4.23 -24.11 12.77
C GLN A 250 -5.72 -24.42 12.52
N ALA A 251 -6.37 -23.70 11.59
CA ALA A 251 -7.73 -24.03 11.16
C ALA A 251 -7.78 -25.39 10.44
N LYS A 252 -6.77 -25.68 9.59
CA LYS A 252 -6.67 -27.01 8.94
C LYS A 252 -6.47 -28.11 9.97
N VAL A 253 -5.57 -27.96 10.92
CA VAL A 253 -5.30 -28.93 12.01
C VAL A 253 -6.55 -29.15 12.86
N ALA A 254 -7.29 -28.09 13.18
CA ALA A 254 -8.54 -28.16 13.92
C ALA A 254 -9.75 -28.66 13.09
N SER A 255 -9.55 -28.95 11.81
CA SER A 255 -10.63 -29.26 10.85
C SER A 255 -11.73 -28.19 10.81
N TYR A 256 -11.41 -26.95 11.18
CA TYR A 256 -12.34 -25.82 11.13
C TYR A 256 -12.49 -25.31 9.69
N ALA A 257 -13.62 -25.61 9.08
CA ALA A 257 -13.93 -25.26 7.69
C ALA A 257 -15.26 -24.49 7.60
N PRO A 258 -15.30 -23.20 7.96
CA PRO A 258 -16.47 -22.37 7.79
C PRO A 258 -16.84 -22.25 6.31
N LYS A 259 -18.12 -22.01 5.98
CA LYS A 259 -18.59 -21.85 4.60
C LYS A 259 -17.91 -20.66 3.91
N VAL A 260 -17.64 -19.59 4.65
CA VAL A 260 -16.83 -18.45 4.22
C VAL A 260 -15.65 -18.30 5.18
N MET A 261 -14.45 -18.29 4.63
CA MET A 261 -13.21 -18.03 5.36
C MET A 261 -12.52 -16.82 4.71
N PHE A 262 -12.56 -15.69 5.41
CA PHE A 262 -11.88 -14.46 5.03
C PHE A 262 -10.71 -14.25 5.99
N LEU A 263 -9.50 -14.17 5.45
CA LEU A 263 -8.28 -13.88 6.19
C LEU A 263 -7.63 -12.60 5.65
N GLY A 264 -6.88 -11.92 6.48
CA GLY A 264 -6.27 -10.63 6.16
C GLY A 264 -5.11 -10.70 5.18
N VAL A 265 -4.11 -9.88 5.42
CA VAL A 265 -2.94 -9.77 4.54
C VAL A 265 -2.15 -11.06 4.50
N GLY A 266 -1.73 -11.49 3.32
CA GLY A 266 -0.91 -12.69 3.12
C GLY A 266 -1.56 -13.77 2.26
N VAL A 267 -2.89 -13.85 2.21
CA VAL A 267 -3.59 -14.80 1.33
C VAL A 267 -3.27 -14.53 -0.15
N GLY A 268 -3.19 -13.27 -0.57
CA GLY A 268 -2.81 -12.87 -1.93
C GLY A 268 -1.33 -13.02 -2.26
N PHE A 269 -0.50 -13.48 -1.32
CA PHE A 269 0.94 -13.67 -1.53
C PHE A 269 1.25 -14.93 -2.36
N PRO A 270 2.28 -14.92 -3.20
CA PRO A 270 2.69 -16.10 -3.97
C PRO A 270 3.02 -17.32 -3.09
N LEU A 271 3.57 -17.08 -1.90
CA LEU A 271 3.89 -18.10 -0.91
C LEU A 271 2.66 -18.87 -0.42
N TYR A 272 1.48 -18.23 -0.41
CA TYR A 272 0.28 -18.82 0.17
C TYR A 272 -0.17 -20.09 -0.58
N PRO A 273 -0.39 -20.06 -1.91
CA PRO A 273 -0.71 -21.28 -2.65
C PRO A 273 0.46 -22.27 -2.71
N GLN A 274 1.71 -21.82 -2.64
CA GLN A 274 2.86 -22.72 -2.54
C GLN A 274 2.85 -23.54 -1.25
N ARG A 275 2.44 -22.93 -0.11
CA ARG A 275 2.38 -23.60 1.19
C ARG A 275 1.14 -24.48 1.36
N PHE A 276 -0.01 -24.01 0.91
CA PHE A 276 -1.30 -24.67 1.21
C PHE A 276 -1.89 -25.44 0.04
N GLY A 277 -1.28 -25.37 -1.14
CA GLY A 277 -1.70 -26.16 -2.31
C GLY A 277 -3.19 -25.95 -2.65
N ALA A 278 -3.90 -27.05 -2.84
CA ALA A 278 -5.33 -27.04 -3.15
C ALA A 278 -6.21 -26.51 -2.00
N ASN A 279 -5.67 -26.40 -0.79
CA ASN A 279 -6.41 -25.91 0.38
C ASN A 279 -6.70 -24.42 0.36
N VAL A 280 -6.09 -23.66 -0.56
CA VAL A 280 -6.39 -22.24 -0.74
C VAL A 280 -7.76 -21.99 -1.39
N ALA A 281 -8.33 -22.99 -2.08
CA ALA A 281 -9.57 -22.84 -2.81
C ALA A 281 -10.71 -22.31 -1.92
N GLY A 282 -11.37 -21.26 -2.37
CA GLY A 282 -12.48 -20.60 -1.67
C GLY A 282 -12.05 -19.65 -0.55
N ILE A 283 -10.77 -19.60 -0.14
CA ILE A 283 -10.31 -18.63 0.87
C ILE A 283 -10.33 -17.23 0.27
N MET A 284 -10.95 -16.30 1.01
CA MET A 284 -11.08 -14.88 0.65
C MET A 284 -10.07 -14.03 1.40
N SER A 285 -9.74 -12.89 0.83
CA SER A 285 -8.91 -11.86 1.47
C SER A 285 -9.10 -10.50 0.82
N LEU A 286 -8.35 -9.52 1.33
CA LEU A 286 -8.19 -8.20 0.71
C LEU A 286 -7.52 -8.31 -0.66
N GLY A 287 -7.96 -7.48 -1.62
CA GLY A 287 -7.36 -7.38 -2.95
C GLY A 287 -8.07 -8.23 -4.02
N GLY A 288 -7.28 -8.85 -4.85
CA GLY A 288 -7.73 -9.60 -6.03
C GLY A 288 -7.42 -8.90 -7.34
N TRP A 289 -7.37 -9.66 -8.42
CA TRP A 289 -7.09 -9.16 -9.75
C TRP A 289 -8.20 -9.52 -10.73
N SER A 290 -8.32 -8.72 -11.79
CA SER A 290 -9.07 -9.10 -12.98
C SER A 290 -8.20 -9.95 -13.91
N LYS A 291 -8.78 -11.02 -14.46
CA LYS A 291 -8.13 -11.85 -15.47
C LYS A 291 -7.88 -11.08 -16.78
N ASP A 292 -8.62 -10.00 -17.00
CA ASP A 292 -8.62 -9.22 -18.26
C ASP A 292 -7.75 -7.95 -18.19
N ASN A 293 -7.13 -7.64 -17.05
CA ASN A 293 -6.27 -6.46 -16.93
C ASN A 293 -4.85 -6.77 -17.45
N VAL A 294 -4.65 -6.51 -18.74
CA VAL A 294 -3.39 -6.79 -19.45
C VAL A 294 -2.19 -6.07 -18.79
N SER A 295 -2.37 -4.82 -18.35
CA SER A 295 -1.28 -4.03 -17.75
C SER A 295 -0.84 -4.62 -16.41
N THR A 296 -1.79 -5.04 -15.57
CA THR A 296 -1.49 -5.70 -14.29
C THR A 296 -0.82 -7.06 -14.52
N LEU A 297 -1.27 -7.82 -15.51
CA LEU A 297 -0.66 -9.12 -15.83
C LEU A 297 0.76 -8.96 -16.38
N ALA A 298 1.01 -7.95 -17.23
CA ALA A 298 2.34 -7.64 -17.75
C ALA A 298 3.29 -7.21 -16.60
N TYR A 299 2.80 -6.39 -15.68
CA TYR A 299 3.53 -6.03 -14.45
C TYR A 299 3.91 -7.27 -13.63
N ALA A 300 2.96 -8.19 -13.43
CA ALA A 300 3.19 -9.41 -12.67
C ALA A 300 4.28 -10.30 -13.31
N LYS A 301 4.21 -10.46 -14.61
CA LYS A 301 5.23 -11.21 -15.38
C LYS A 301 6.61 -10.59 -15.21
N LYS A 302 6.73 -9.28 -15.38
CA LYS A 302 8.00 -8.55 -15.18
C LYS A 302 8.55 -8.70 -13.77
N HIS A 303 7.68 -8.59 -12.77
CA HIS A 303 8.05 -8.80 -11.37
C HIS A 303 8.58 -10.22 -11.13
N GLU A 304 7.91 -11.24 -11.69
CA GLU A 304 8.34 -12.64 -11.57
C GLU A 304 9.66 -12.91 -12.28
N GLU A 305 9.88 -12.33 -13.45
CA GLU A 305 11.16 -12.40 -14.17
C GLU A 305 12.31 -11.83 -13.35
N MET A 306 12.08 -10.70 -12.64
CA MET A 306 13.09 -10.00 -11.86
C MET A 306 13.39 -10.68 -10.51
N PHE A 307 12.35 -11.09 -9.79
CA PHE A 307 12.47 -11.59 -8.41
C PHE A 307 12.28 -13.10 -8.26
N LYS A 308 12.04 -13.83 -9.39
CA LYS A 308 11.77 -15.28 -9.42
C LYS A 308 10.55 -15.69 -8.57
N ARG A 309 9.68 -14.73 -8.30
CA ARG A 309 8.39 -14.90 -7.62
C ARG A 309 7.42 -13.81 -8.10
N GLY A 310 6.13 -14.11 -8.13
CA GLY A 310 5.10 -13.13 -8.44
C GLY A 310 4.97 -12.06 -7.34
N PRO A 311 4.34 -10.92 -7.61
CA PRO A 311 3.94 -9.93 -6.61
C PRO A 311 2.77 -10.44 -5.77
N ASP A 312 2.52 -9.83 -4.60
CA ASP A 312 1.24 -10.02 -3.94
C ASP A 312 0.11 -9.42 -4.80
N ARG A 313 -1.09 -9.99 -4.65
CA ARG A 313 -2.24 -9.63 -5.48
C ARG A 313 -3.15 -8.60 -4.82
N TRP A 314 -2.59 -7.76 -3.95
CA TRP A 314 -3.28 -6.65 -3.32
C TRP A 314 -2.46 -5.35 -3.38
N GLY A 315 -1.48 -5.17 -2.49
CA GLY A 315 -0.74 -3.91 -2.34
C GLY A 315 0.35 -3.67 -3.38
N SER A 316 0.95 -4.74 -3.94
CA SER A 316 2.10 -4.60 -4.86
C SER A 316 1.79 -3.78 -6.11
N GLN A 317 0.67 -4.06 -6.79
CA GLN A 317 0.29 -3.31 -8.00
C GLN A 317 -0.04 -1.84 -7.68
N VAL A 318 -0.63 -1.57 -6.52
CA VAL A 318 -0.93 -0.21 -6.05
C VAL A 318 0.37 0.53 -5.74
N GLY A 319 1.31 -0.16 -5.09
CA GLY A 319 2.63 0.38 -4.77
C GLY A 319 3.41 0.77 -6.03
N TYR A 320 3.53 -0.14 -6.99
CA TYR A 320 4.22 0.18 -8.24
C TYR A 320 3.52 1.29 -9.02
N SER A 321 2.18 1.29 -9.08
CA SER A 321 1.37 2.36 -9.66
C SER A 321 1.66 3.71 -9.00
N SER A 322 1.78 3.76 -7.68
CA SER A 322 2.08 5.00 -6.94
C SER A 322 3.45 5.58 -7.31
N LEU A 323 4.44 4.72 -7.52
CA LEU A 323 5.77 5.15 -7.96
C LEU A 323 5.78 5.63 -9.42
N GLN A 324 4.95 5.03 -10.28
CA GLN A 324 4.73 5.53 -11.64
C GLN A 324 4.05 6.92 -11.65
N MET A 325 3.09 7.15 -10.75
CA MET A 325 2.49 8.47 -10.56
C MET A 325 3.54 9.50 -10.11
N LEU A 326 4.39 9.14 -9.15
CA LEU A 326 5.46 10.00 -8.66
C LEU A 326 6.47 10.34 -9.77
N GLU A 327 6.91 9.35 -10.56
CA GLU A 327 7.81 9.55 -11.70
C GLU A 327 7.22 10.57 -12.70
N GLN A 328 5.96 10.37 -13.11
CA GLN A 328 5.28 11.27 -14.04
C GLN A 328 5.06 12.67 -13.46
N ALA A 329 4.76 12.77 -12.15
CA ALA A 329 4.62 14.07 -11.48
C ALA A 329 5.96 14.84 -11.47
N ILE A 330 7.06 14.16 -11.17
CA ILE A 330 8.40 14.76 -11.21
C ILE A 330 8.77 15.22 -12.64
N GLU A 331 8.51 14.37 -13.63
CA GLU A 331 8.78 14.69 -15.04
C GLU A 331 8.00 15.93 -15.50
N ARG A 332 6.72 16.07 -15.15
CA ARG A 332 5.87 17.22 -15.49
C ARG A 332 6.30 18.49 -14.75
N VAL A 333 6.69 18.37 -13.49
CA VAL A 333 7.24 19.51 -12.70
C VAL A 333 8.64 19.91 -13.17
N GLY A 334 9.42 18.97 -13.69
CA GLY A 334 10.73 19.19 -14.26
C GLY A 334 11.86 19.39 -13.22
N LYS A 335 11.59 19.24 -11.93
CA LYS A 335 12.55 19.36 -10.81
C LYS A 335 12.01 18.68 -9.55
N ILE A 336 12.87 18.50 -8.54
CA ILE A 336 12.42 18.10 -7.20
C ILE A 336 11.93 19.34 -6.45
N ASP A 337 10.66 19.62 -6.65
CA ASP A 337 9.89 20.63 -5.91
C ASP A 337 8.71 19.93 -5.24
N ARG A 338 8.85 19.63 -3.95
CA ARG A 338 7.89 18.79 -3.21
C ARG A 338 6.48 19.36 -3.25
N ALA A 339 6.32 20.67 -3.12
CA ALA A 339 5.01 21.31 -3.14
C ALA A 339 4.36 21.21 -4.54
N ALA A 340 5.14 21.42 -5.60
CA ALA A 340 4.67 21.28 -6.98
C ALA A 340 4.35 19.80 -7.30
N ILE A 341 5.15 18.84 -6.83
CA ILE A 341 4.91 17.40 -6.98
C ILE A 341 3.63 16.99 -6.25
N VAL A 342 3.41 17.46 -5.02
CA VAL A 342 2.17 17.22 -4.27
C VAL A 342 0.96 17.77 -5.04
N LYS A 343 1.06 18.98 -5.56
CA LYS A 343 0.01 19.60 -6.39
C LYS A 343 -0.29 18.76 -7.63
N GLU A 344 0.75 18.30 -8.33
CA GLU A 344 0.60 17.48 -9.53
C GLU A 344 -0.05 16.12 -9.19
N LEU A 345 0.35 15.48 -8.10
CA LEU A 345 -0.29 14.24 -7.62
C LEU A 345 -1.77 14.43 -7.29
N GLN A 346 -2.16 15.59 -6.76
CA GLN A 346 -3.56 15.91 -6.43
C GLN A 346 -4.44 16.16 -7.64
N THR A 347 -3.89 16.69 -8.72
CA THR A 347 -4.69 17.20 -9.84
C THR A 347 -4.49 16.42 -11.14
N GLY A 348 -3.39 15.71 -11.26
CA GLY A 348 -2.98 14.98 -12.46
C GLY A 348 -3.79 13.71 -12.71
N THR A 349 -3.66 13.22 -13.93
CA THR A 349 -4.08 11.87 -14.34
C THR A 349 -2.83 11.14 -14.83
N PHE A 350 -2.64 9.91 -14.39
CA PHE A 350 -1.42 9.15 -14.57
C PHE A 350 -1.69 7.83 -15.27
N ASP A 351 -0.81 7.44 -16.18
CA ASP A 351 -0.83 6.13 -16.82
C ASP A 351 -0.03 5.14 -15.98
N THR A 352 -0.67 4.09 -15.51
CA THR A 352 -0.08 3.15 -14.55
C THR A 352 -0.41 1.69 -14.90
N VAL A 353 0.19 0.76 -14.16
CA VAL A 353 -0.15 -0.68 -14.28
C VAL A 353 -1.60 -0.99 -13.87
N LEU A 354 -2.28 -0.08 -13.19
CA LEU A 354 -3.72 -0.17 -12.90
C LEU A 354 -4.58 0.44 -14.01
N GLY A 355 -3.98 1.03 -15.02
CA GLY A 355 -4.61 1.87 -16.03
C GLY A 355 -4.47 3.36 -15.69
N LYS A 356 -5.41 4.18 -16.17
CA LYS A 356 -5.41 5.62 -15.85
C LYS A 356 -5.90 5.86 -14.43
N VAL A 357 -5.05 6.49 -13.63
CA VAL A 357 -5.33 6.83 -12.23
C VAL A 357 -5.43 8.33 -12.05
N LYS A 358 -6.48 8.77 -11.38
CA LYS A 358 -6.64 10.12 -10.84
C LYS A 358 -7.04 10.01 -9.38
N LEU A 359 -6.33 10.73 -8.51
CA LEU A 359 -6.67 10.75 -7.09
C LEU A 359 -7.82 11.72 -6.83
N VAL A 360 -8.67 11.39 -5.86
CA VAL A 360 -9.74 12.23 -5.38
C VAL A 360 -9.58 12.37 -3.87
N ASP A 361 -9.47 13.62 -3.39
CA ASP A 361 -9.22 13.91 -1.98
C ASP A 361 -7.99 13.15 -1.43
N ASN A 362 -6.90 13.12 -2.20
CA ASN A 362 -5.67 12.38 -1.93
C ASN A 362 -5.86 10.86 -1.74
N MET A 363 -6.91 10.29 -2.29
CA MET A 363 -7.21 8.86 -2.20
C MET A 363 -7.40 8.25 -3.59
N MET A 364 -7.03 6.98 -3.71
CA MET A 364 -7.37 6.16 -4.86
C MET A 364 -8.77 5.57 -4.64
N LYS A 365 -9.70 5.88 -5.56
CA LYS A 365 -11.07 5.34 -5.53
C LYS A 365 -11.27 4.43 -6.74
N ASP A 366 -11.87 3.25 -6.51
CA ASP A 366 -12.40 2.33 -7.53
C ASP A 366 -11.44 1.75 -8.58
N ASN A 367 -10.13 1.91 -8.42
CA ASN A 367 -9.14 1.46 -9.39
C ASN A 367 -8.66 0.01 -9.18
N PHE A 368 -9.07 -0.68 -8.09
CA PHE A 368 -8.66 -2.04 -7.78
C PHE A 368 -9.77 -2.83 -7.09
N TRP A 369 -9.60 -4.16 -6.98
CA TRP A 369 -10.51 -5.04 -6.26
C TRP A 369 -10.24 -4.95 -4.75
N LEU A 370 -11.32 -4.90 -3.97
CA LEU A 370 -11.23 -4.81 -2.51
C LEU A 370 -11.20 -6.20 -1.85
N ILE A 371 -12.00 -7.14 -2.38
CA ILE A 371 -12.07 -8.52 -1.90
C ILE A 371 -11.74 -9.46 -3.05
N GLY A 372 -10.82 -10.37 -2.80
CA GLY A 372 -10.43 -11.44 -3.69
C GLY A 372 -10.70 -12.82 -3.10
N GLN A 373 -10.71 -13.82 -3.95
CA GLN A 373 -10.86 -15.23 -3.60
C GLN A 373 -9.97 -16.11 -4.47
N TRP A 374 -9.35 -17.10 -3.87
CA TRP A 374 -8.64 -18.12 -4.64
C TRP A 374 -9.61 -19.04 -5.37
N GLN A 375 -9.48 -19.09 -6.69
CA GLN A 375 -10.29 -19.90 -7.61
C GLN A 375 -9.40 -20.42 -8.72
N ASP A 376 -9.33 -21.75 -8.89
CA ASP A 376 -8.58 -22.40 -10.00
C ASP A 376 -7.13 -21.88 -10.14
N GLY A 377 -6.44 -21.68 -9.00
CA GLY A 377 -5.06 -21.19 -8.99
C GLY A 377 -4.89 -19.69 -9.25
N PHE A 378 -6.00 -18.93 -9.38
CA PHE A 378 -5.99 -17.50 -9.56
C PHE A 378 -6.68 -16.78 -8.39
N PHE A 379 -6.08 -15.70 -7.87
CA PHE A 379 -6.69 -14.86 -6.84
C PHE A 379 -7.55 -13.78 -7.51
N ALA A 380 -8.81 -14.14 -7.73
CA ALA A 380 -9.75 -13.35 -8.51
C ALA A 380 -10.46 -12.29 -7.68
N GLY A 381 -10.66 -11.10 -8.21
CA GLY A 381 -11.48 -10.06 -7.60
C GLY A 381 -12.96 -10.45 -7.62
N VAL A 382 -13.60 -10.47 -6.44
CA VAL A 382 -15.01 -10.87 -6.25
C VAL A 382 -15.90 -9.75 -5.72
N ALA A 383 -15.31 -8.70 -5.14
CA ALA A 383 -16.04 -7.50 -4.71
C ALA A 383 -15.17 -6.24 -4.84
N PRO A 384 -15.77 -5.05 -5.10
CA PRO A 384 -17.21 -4.79 -5.18
C PRO A 384 -17.91 -5.53 -6.33
N GLN A 385 -19.22 -5.72 -6.22
CA GLN A 385 -20.05 -6.34 -7.26
C GLN A 385 -20.18 -5.39 -8.45
N ARG A 386 -19.34 -5.58 -9.48
CA ARG A 386 -19.28 -4.78 -10.70
C ARG A 386 -18.91 -5.66 -11.90
N ALA A 387 -18.96 -5.09 -13.11
CA ALA A 387 -18.49 -5.79 -14.31
C ALA A 387 -17.03 -6.29 -14.11
N GLY A 388 -16.77 -7.55 -14.51
CA GLY A 388 -15.48 -8.21 -14.34
C GLY A 388 -15.28 -8.87 -12.95
N ALA A 389 -16.24 -8.76 -12.01
CA ALA A 389 -16.19 -9.54 -10.77
C ALA A 389 -16.34 -11.03 -11.06
N SER A 390 -15.44 -11.83 -10.52
CA SER A 390 -15.58 -13.29 -10.60
C SER A 390 -16.72 -13.78 -9.69
N PRO A 391 -17.47 -14.81 -10.11
CA PRO A 391 -18.45 -15.46 -9.23
C PRO A 391 -17.79 -16.01 -7.97
N VAL A 392 -18.48 -15.95 -6.85
CA VAL A 392 -17.96 -16.43 -5.54
C VAL A 392 -18.16 -17.93 -5.42
N VAL A 393 -17.14 -18.63 -4.97
CA VAL A 393 -17.20 -20.05 -4.60
C VAL A 393 -17.55 -20.17 -3.11
N VAL A 394 -18.76 -20.64 -2.82
CA VAL A 394 -19.28 -20.89 -1.46
C VAL A 394 -20.16 -22.13 -1.49
N PRO A 395 -20.00 -23.07 -0.55
CA PRO A 395 -19.08 -23.06 0.58
C PRO A 395 -17.61 -23.22 0.16
N LYS A 396 -16.70 -22.74 1.03
CA LYS A 396 -15.27 -23.08 0.91
C LYS A 396 -15.14 -24.61 0.89
N PRO A 397 -14.36 -25.18 -0.04
CA PRO A 397 -14.10 -26.62 -0.04
C PRO A 397 -13.50 -27.09 1.31
N ALA A 398 -13.82 -28.33 1.68
CA ALA A 398 -13.23 -28.97 2.86
C ALA A 398 -11.69 -29.02 2.75
N TRP A 399 -11.01 -29.06 3.88
CA TRP A 399 -9.56 -29.25 3.90
C TRP A 399 -9.20 -30.61 3.30
N LYS A 400 -8.19 -30.58 2.46
CA LYS A 400 -7.58 -31.81 1.92
C LYS A 400 -6.44 -32.25 2.84
N PRO A 401 -6.17 -33.55 2.94
CA PRO A 401 -5.06 -34.07 3.71
C PRO A 401 -3.71 -33.43 3.39
#